data_2cf151edad50008cbbac98d41cb66fd7
#
_entry.id   2cf151edad50008cbbac98d41cb66fd7
#
_cell.length_a   1.000
_cell.length_b   1.000
_cell.length_c   1.000
_cell.angle_alpha   90.00
_cell.angle_beta   90.00
_cell.angle_gamma   90.00
#
_symmetry.space_group_name_H-M   'P 1'
#
loop_
_entity.id
_entity.type
_entity.pdbx_description
1 polymer ?
#
loop_
_entity_poly.entity_id
_entity_poly.type
_entity_poly.pdbx_seq_one_letter_code
_entity_poly.pdbx_strand_id
1 'polypeptide(L)'
;MSKPVYSEEIDFVEYIKILSKYKWVIIFCMVMGLIAAFVYNERAQNIYTAKVTFFLPGQAAASSSYSQLLGLPSASAGFDSYITAFVMSNRIKQYVAKDMRKYFSTLTTQEILATLNLGGGITIGKDETGMFNLEFQSPNPKLISSVLDSYLKNLIRMNSQFEISSQRQVITVLDQPEIPKKPIKPTKNKNLVIGFVGGLMLGIVVAFIINLFSSRRTYS
;
A
#
# COMPACT_ATOMS: atom_id res chain seq x y z
N MET A 1 -34.90 35.44 -42.36
CA MET A 1 -33.80 34.58 -42.83
C MET A 1 -33.08 34.00 -41.59
N SER A 2 -33.49 32.80 -41.22
CA SER A 2 -32.85 32.06 -40.13
C SER A 2 -31.52 31.45 -40.64
N LYS A 3 -30.42 31.76 -39.95
CA LYS A 3 -29.13 31.12 -40.20
C LYS A 3 -29.27 29.63 -39.89
N PRO A 4 -28.74 28.74 -40.77
CA PRO A 4 -28.72 27.34 -40.46
C PRO A 4 -27.83 27.12 -39.22
N VAL A 5 -28.38 26.49 -38.20
CA VAL A 5 -27.64 25.94 -37.05
C VAL A 5 -26.85 24.75 -37.64
N TYR A 6 -25.58 24.93 -37.90
CA TYR A 6 -24.68 23.81 -38.15
C TYR A 6 -24.57 23.02 -36.82
N SER A 7 -25.26 21.90 -36.75
CA SER A 7 -24.90 20.88 -35.77
C SER A 7 -23.48 20.43 -36.11
N GLU A 8 -22.51 20.76 -35.26
CA GLU A 8 -21.17 20.16 -35.32
C GLU A 8 -21.36 18.65 -35.00
N GLU A 9 -21.69 17.89 -36.03
CA GLU A 9 -21.56 16.44 -35.94
C GLU A 9 -20.09 16.15 -35.70
N ILE A 10 -19.78 15.61 -34.51
CA ILE A 10 -18.43 15.19 -34.17
C ILE A 10 -18.05 14.09 -35.14
N ASP A 11 -17.28 14.42 -36.17
CA ASP A 11 -16.89 13.47 -37.23
C ASP A 11 -15.79 12.52 -36.68
N PHE A 12 -16.20 11.41 -36.12
CA PHE A 12 -15.29 10.36 -35.61
C PHE A 12 -14.28 9.89 -36.66
N VAL A 13 -14.63 9.98 -37.95
CA VAL A 13 -13.74 9.60 -39.05
C VAL A 13 -12.54 10.53 -39.13
N GLU A 14 -12.72 11.81 -38.82
CA GLU A 14 -11.63 12.79 -38.81
C GLU A 14 -10.62 12.49 -37.68
N TYR A 15 -11.09 12.13 -36.49
CA TYR A 15 -10.21 11.73 -35.40
C TYR A 15 -9.40 10.49 -35.75
N ILE A 16 -10.01 9.48 -36.37
CA ILE A 16 -9.31 8.26 -36.81
C ILE A 16 -8.26 8.57 -37.86
N LYS A 17 -8.52 9.49 -38.80
CA LYS A 17 -7.55 9.94 -39.81
C LYS A 17 -6.34 10.63 -39.13
N ILE A 18 -6.56 11.48 -38.14
CA ILE A 18 -5.49 12.12 -37.38
C ILE A 18 -4.62 11.11 -36.67
N LEU A 19 -5.24 10.15 -35.95
CA LEU A 19 -4.49 9.10 -35.26
C LEU A 19 -3.67 8.25 -36.24
N SER A 20 -4.26 7.87 -37.38
CA SER A 20 -3.57 7.10 -38.40
C SER A 20 -2.40 7.88 -39.03
N LYS A 21 -2.56 9.18 -39.29
CA LYS A 21 -1.53 10.04 -39.81
C LYS A 21 -0.32 10.17 -38.88
N TYR A 22 -0.59 10.29 -37.57
CA TYR A 22 0.44 10.50 -36.56
C TYR A 22 0.76 9.24 -35.74
N LYS A 23 0.44 8.05 -36.25
CA LYS A 23 0.66 6.75 -35.55
C LYS A 23 2.10 6.57 -35.05
N TRP A 24 3.10 7.03 -35.81
CA TRP A 24 4.51 6.93 -35.39
C TRP A 24 4.84 7.79 -34.18
N VAL A 25 4.21 8.97 -34.04
CA VAL A 25 4.36 9.83 -32.86
C VAL A 25 3.75 9.15 -31.64
N ILE A 26 2.57 8.55 -31.81
CA ILE A 26 1.88 7.82 -30.74
C ILE A 26 2.72 6.62 -30.29
N ILE A 27 3.22 5.82 -31.23
CA ILE A 27 4.09 4.67 -30.93
C ILE A 27 5.38 5.13 -30.23
N PHE A 28 5.99 6.21 -30.67
CA PHE A 28 7.19 6.75 -30.04
C PHE A 28 6.93 7.17 -28.58
N CYS A 29 5.86 7.90 -28.31
CA CYS A 29 5.48 8.29 -26.95
C CYS A 29 5.18 7.07 -26.07
N MET A 30 4.51 6.05 -26.61
CA MET A 30 4.22 4.80 -25.91
C MET A 30 5.50 4.05 -25.53
N VAL A 31 6.45 3.94 -26.46
CA VAL A 31 7.76 3.32 -26.20
C VAL A 31 8.54 4.10 -25.15
N MET A 32 8.54 5.43 -25.21
CA MET A 32 9.16 6.28 -24.19
C MET A 32 8.53 6.10 -22.82
N GLY A 33 7.20 5.96 -22.74
CA GLY A 33 6.49 5.66 -21.50
C GLY A 33 6.90 4.31 -20.89
N LEU A 34 7.04 3.29 -21.74
CA LEU A 34 7.52 1.97 -21.32
C LEU A 34 8.97 2.01 -20.81
N ILE A 35 9.86 2.72 -21.52
CA ILE A 35 11.26 2.90 -21.11
C ILE A 35 11.33 3.61 -19.75
N ALA A 36 10.55 4.68 -19.57
CA ALA A 36 10.49 5.40 -18.30
C ALA A 36 10.02 4.50 -17.14
N ALA A 37 8.98 3.69 -17.38
CA ALA A 37 8.49 2.72 -16.38
C ALA A 37 9.51 1.64 -16.07
N PHE A 38 10.26 1.17 -17.07
CA PHE A 38 11.33 0.19 -16.88
C PHE A 38 12.46 0.77 -16.04
N VAL A 39 12.96 1.97 -16.37
CA VAL A 39 14.01 2.65 -15.61
C VAL A 39 13.58 2.91 -14.18
N TYR A 40 12.32 3.30 -13.97
CA TYR A 40 11.75 3.46 -12.63
C TYR A 40 11.78 2.14 -11.85
N ASN A 41 11.36 1.03 -12.45
CA ASN A 41 11.36 -0.28 -11.82
C ASN A 41 12.76 -0.75 -11.39
N GLU A 42 13.79 -0.44 -12.18
CA GLU A 42 15.17 -0.83 -11.84
C GLU A 42 15.79 0.06 -10.74
N ARG A 43 15.38 1.32 -10.67
CA ARG A 43 15.87 2.26 -9.65
C ARG A 43 15.08 2.22 -8.34
N ALA A 44 13.84 1.74 -8.39
CA ALA A 44 12.99 1.69 -7.21
C ALA A 44 13.51 0.66 -6.20
N GLN A 45 13.56 1.05 -4.94
CA GLN A 45 14.02 0.19 -3.85
C GLN A 45 13.05 -0.98 -3.64
N ASN A 46 13.59 -2.18 -3.54
CA ASN A 46 12.80 -3.36 -3.20
C ASN A 46 12.28 -3.27 -1.78
N ILE A 47 10.98 -3.44 -1.61
CA ILE A 47 10.32 -3.48 -0.30
C ILE A 47 9.76 -4.88 -0.10
N TYR A 48 10.08 -5.44 1.04
CA TYR A 48 9.61 -6.74 1.48
C TYR A 48 8.56 -6.56 2.58
N THR A 49 7.68 -7.53 2.73
CA THR A 49 6.71 -7.58 3.83
C THR A 49 6.70 -8.96 4.46
N ALA A 50 6.53 -9.01 5.75
CA ALA A 50 6.10 -10.21 6.45
C ALA A 50 4.88 -9.89 7.31
N LYS A 51 4.11 -10.93 7.59
CA LYS A 51 2.86 -10.88 8.32
C LYS A 51 2.92 -11.87 9.47
N VAL A 52 2.36 -11.49 10.58
CA VAL A 52 2.13 -12.36 11.73
C VAL A 52 0.66 -12.32 12.07
N THR A 53 0.07 -13.47 12.24
CA THR A 53 -1.32 -13.62 12.63
C THR A 53 -1.41 -14.05 14.09
N PHE A 54 -2.22 -13.34 14.86
CA PHE A 54 -2.49 -13.70 16.26
C PHE A 54 -3.96 -13.50 16.61
N PHE A 55 -4.44 -14.21 17.60
CA PHE A 55 -5.79 -14.02 18.12
C PHE A 55 -5.78 -13.96 19.64
N LEU A 56 -6.87 -13.42 20.18
CA LEU A 56 -7.13 -13.40 21.61
C LEU A 56 -8.29 -14.34 21.89
N PRO A 57 -8.03 -15.45 22.60
CA PRO A 57 -9.08 -16.38 23.03
C PRO A 57 -10.13 -15.63 23.86
N GLY A 58 -11.40 -15.84 23.58
CA GLY A 58 -12.51 -15.15 24.26
C GLY A 58 -13.26 -14.15 23.39
N GLN A 59 -12.68 -13.65 22.31
CA GLN A 59 -13.42 -12.83 21.33
C GLN A 59 -14.28 -13.65 20.36
N ALA A 60 -13.86 -14.85 20.02
CA ALA A 60 -14.64 -15.73 19.14
C ALA A 60 -16.03 -16.11 19.71
N ALA A 61 -16.17 -16.10 21.03
CA ALA A 61 -17.45 -16.38 21.69
C ALA A 61 -18.35 -15.13 21.84
N ALA A 62 -17.76 -13.92 21.83
CA ALA A 62 -18.51 -12.67 21.98
C ALA A 62 -19.05 -12.08 20.65
N SER A 63 -18.56 -12.55 19.54
CA SER A 63 -19.07 -12.21 18.20
C SER A 63 -20.27 -13.07 17.79
N SER A 64 -20.78 -13.88 18.73
CA SER A 64 -21.93 -14.72 18.48
C SER A 64 -23.18 -13.87 18.15
N SER A 65 -23.87 -14.33 17.17
CA SER A 65 -25.16 -13.98 16.56
C SER A 65 -26.19 -13.19 17.39
N TYR A 66 -26.05 -13.12 18.70
CA TYR A 66 -26.94 -12.41 19.60
C TYR A 66 -26.79 -10.88 19.57
N SER A 67 -25.57 -10.36 19.47
CA SER A 67 -25.35 -8.91 19.40
C SER A 67 -25.78 -8.33 18.04
N GLN A 68 -25.60 -9.09 16.97
CA GLN A 68 -26.09 -8.71 15.63
C GLN A 68 -27.63 -8.74 15.55
N LEU A 69 -28.27 -9.68 16.24
CA LEU A 69 -29.73 -9.80 16.23
C LEU A 69 -30.42 -8.66 17.02
N LEU A 70 -29.73 -8.10 18.01
CA LEU A 70 -30.28 -7.04 18.87
C LEU A 70 -29.83 -5.63 18.47
N GLY A 71 -29.04 -5.47 17.39
CA GLY A 71 -28.56 -4.15 16.94
C GLY A 71 -27.66 -3.45 17.96
N LEU A 72 -27.12 -4.16 18.95
CA LEU A 72 -26.24 -3.60 19.94
C LEU A 72 -24.82 -3.50 19.37
N PRO A 73 -24.08 -2.41 19.64
CA PRO A 73 -22.67 -2.32 19.27
C PRO A 73 -21.94 -3.49 19.94
N SER A 74 -21.32 -4.34 19.12
CA SER A 74 -20.60 -5.52 19.63
C SER A 74 -19.51 -5.05 20.59
N ALA A 75 -19.43 -5.65 21.77
CA ALA A 75 -18.40 -5.38 22.78
C ALA A 75 -16.97 -5.59 22.21
N SER A 76 -16.84 -6.29 21.08
CA SER A 76 -15.61 -6.48 20.31
C SER A 76 -15.08 -5.20 19.69
N ALA A 77 -15.94 -4.25 19.26
CA ALA A 77 -15.49 -3.03 18.57
C ALA A 77 -14.61 -2.13 19.47
N GLY A 78 -14.89 -2.07 20.75
CA GLY A 78 -14.06 -1.34 21.72
C GLY A 78 -12.69 -1.99 21.92
N PHE A 79 -12.66 -3.30 22.02
CA PHE A 79 -11.42 -4.04 22.26
C PHE A 79 -10.48 -4.04 21.06
N ASP A 80 -11.01 -4.16 19.83
CA ASP A 80 -10.23 -4.08 18.59
C ASP A 80 -9.54 -2.73 18.46
N SER A 81 -10.23 -1.67 18.85
CA SER A 81 -9.67 -0.31 18.88
C SER A 81 -8.53 -0.20 19.92
N TYR A 82 -8.65 -0.85 21.08
CA TYR A 82 -7.59 -0.87 22.08
C TYR A 82 -6.34 -1.59 21.59
N ILE A 83 -6.47 -2.77 20.98
CA ILE A 83 -5.31 -3.51 20.44
C ILE A 83 -4.63 -2.71 19.34
N THR A 84 -5.40 -2.13 18.44
CA THR A 84 -4.86 -1.28 17.36
C THR A 84 -4.11 -0.06 17.93
N ALA A 85 -4.73 0.67 18.85
CA ALA A 85 -4.12 1.83 19.50
C ALA A 85 -2.86 1.45 20.28
N PHE A 86 -2.88 0.27 20.91
CA PHE A 86 -1.78 -0.24 21.69
C PHE A 86 -0.57 -0.60 20.82
N VAL A 87 -0.77 -1.36 19.74
CA VAL A 87 0.26 -1.72 18.77
C VAL A 87 0.84 -0.48 18.09
N MET A 88 0.00 0.52 17.80
CA MET A 88 0.42 1.78 17.19
C MET A 88 1.04 2.77 18.19
N SER A 89 1.00 2.47 19.49
CA SER A 89 1.49 3.39 20.52
C SER A 89 3.00 3.64 20.40
N ASN A 90 3.41 4.86 20.72
CA ASN A 90 4.83 5.20 20.75
C ASN A 90 5.60 4.37 21.78
N ARG A 91 4.93 3.91 22.82
CA ARG A 91 5.55 3.12 23.90
C ARG A 91 6.06 1.77 23.37
N ILE A 92 5.23 1.02 22.63
CA ILE A 92 5.66 -0.26 22.07
C ILE A 92 6.74 -0.06 21.00
N LYS A 93 6.61 0.98 20.17
CA LYS A 93 7.63 1.33 19.17
C LYS A 93 8.99 1.60 19.81
N GLN A 94 9.03 2.30 20.93
CA GLN A 94 10.27 2.56 21.68
C GLN A 94 10.89 1.27 22.24
N TYR A 95 10.08 0.33 22.77
CA TYR A 95 10.59 -0.96 23.22
C TYR A 95 11.17 -1.75 22.06
N VAL A 96 10.48 -1.82 20.93
CA VAL A 96 10.98 -2.48 19.72
C VAL A 96 12.28 -1.84 19.24
N ALA A 97 12.35 -0.51 19.18
CA ALA A 97 13.59 0.18 18.80
C ALA A 97 14.74 -0.12 19.77
N LYS A 98 14.45 -0.25 21.06
CA LYS A 98 15.44 -0.63 22.08
C LYS A 98 15.94 -2.06 21.87
N ASP A 99 15.05 -3.00 21.55
CA ASP A 99 15.42 -4.38 21.26
C ASP A 99 16.24 -4.49 19.95
N MET A 100 15.98 -3.59 19.00
CA MET A 100 16.72 -3.54 17.73
C MET A 100 18.12 -2.90 17.83
N ARG A 101 18.51 -2.33 18.97
CA ARG A 101 19.86 -1.78 19.18
C ARG A 101 20.98 -2.77 18.90
N LYS A 102 20.73 -4.05 19.08
CA LYS A 102 21.73 -5.10 18.73
C LYS A 102 22.13 -5.12 17.26
N TYR A 103 21.27 -4.61 16.36
CA TYR A 103 21.53 -4.48 14.92
C TYR A 103 22.04 -3.09 14.54
N PHE A 104 21.84 -2.09 15.41
CA PHE A 104 22.11 -0.67 15.17
C PHE A 104 22.86 -0.08 16.36
N SER A 105 24.03 -0.63 16.69
CA SER A 105 24.78 -0.29 17.92
C SER A 105 25.18 1.19 18.03
N THR A 106 25.34 1.88 16.89
CA THR A 106 25.76 3.28 16.83
C THR A 106 24.60 4.27 16.81
N LEU A 107 23.37 3.81 16.59
CA LEU A 107 22.20 4.69 16.46
C LEU A 107 21.47 4.86 17.79
N THR A 108 20.93 6.07 18.00
CA THR A 108 20.00 6.34 19.10
C THR A 108 18.65 5.65 18.87
N THR A 109 17.86 5.52 19.93
CA THR A 109 16.51 4.94 19.82
C THR A 109 15.62 5.68 18.81
N GLN A 110 15.74 7.01 18.74
CA GLN A 110 14.96 7.82 17.80
C GLN A 110 15.42 7.61 16.34
N GLU A 111 16.70 7.52 16.11
CA GLU A 111 17.25 7.22 14.79
C GLU A 111 16.86 5.81 14.33
N ILE A 112 16.83 4.83 15.22
CA ILE A 112 16.33 3.49 14.92
C ILE A 112 14.84 3.51 14.55
N LEU A 113 14.02 4.27 15.30
CA LEU A 113 12.60 4.46 14.99
C LEU A 113 12.39 5.04 13.58
N ALA A 114 13.19 6.02 13.21
CA ALA A 114 13.15 6.64 11.89
C ALA A 114 13.67 5.68 10.79
N THR A 115 14.81 5.03 11.02
CA THR A 115 15.44 4.11 10.06
C THR A 115 14.56 2.90 9.75
N LEU A 116 13.92 2.34 10.77
CA LEU A 116 12.97 1.23 10.60
C LEU A 116 11.59 1.68 10.12
N ASN A 117 11.36 3.00 10.05
CA ASN A 117 10.05 3.57 9.71
C ASN A 117 8.90 2.92 10.51
N LEU A 118 9.07 2.72 11.81
CA LEU A 118 8.07 2.10 12.66
C LEU A 118 6.76 2.93 12.76
N GLY A 119 6.80 4.19 12.30
CA GLY A 119 5.61 5.04 12.21
C GLY A 119 4.71 4.72 11.02
N GLY A 120 5.27 4.28 9.88
CA GLY A 120 4.52 4.06 8.64
C GLY A 120 4.69 2.66 8.03
N GLY A 121 5.75 1.91 8.44
CA GLY A 121 6.01 0.58 7.93
C GLY A 121 5.26 -0.54 8.64
N ILE A 122 4.69 -0.28 9.83
CA ILE A 122 3.91 -1.24 10.61
C ILE A 122 2.42 -0.99 10.40
N THR A 123 1.68 -2.03 10.09
CA THR A 123 0.22 -1.99 9.97
C THR A 123 -0.40 -3.13 10.75
N ILE A 124 -1.58 -2.88 11.32
CA ILE A 124 -2.38 -3.89 11.97
C ILE A 124 -3.78 -3.86 11.38
N GLY A 125 -4.29 -5.02 11.04
CA GLY A 125 -5.64 -5.22 10.54
C GLY A 125 -6.30 -6.41 11.23
N LYS A 126 -7.59 -6.54 11.06
CA LYS A 126 -8.37 -7.69 11.49
C LYS A 126 -8.99 -8.32 10.24
N ASP A 127 -8.90 -9.63 10.12
CA ASP A 127 -9.52 -10.37 9.03
C ASP A 127 -10.98 -10.74 9.33
N GLU A 128 -11.65 -11.33 8.36
CA GLU A 128 -13.06 -11.77 8.48
C GLU A 128 -13.26 -12.85 9.55
N THR A 129 -12.20 -13.57 9.91
CA THR A 129 -12.23 -14.60 10.95
C THR A 129 -12.05 -14.03 12.36
N GLY A 130 -11.79 -12.72 12.46
CA GLY A 130 -11.56 -12.03 13.73
C GLY A 130 -10.12 -12.08 14.22
N MET A 131 -9.19 -12.59 13.41
CA MET A 131 -7.77 -12.65 13.74
C MET A 131 -7.07 -11.35 13.43
N PHE A 132 -6.12 -10.96 14.26
CA PHE A 132 -5.28 -9.79 14.02
C PHE A 132 -4.08 -10.13 13.15
N ASN A 133 -3.83 -9.31 12.16
CA ASN A 133 -2.72 -9.40 11.25
C ASN A 133 -1.80 -8.21 11.45
N LEU A 134 -0.60 -8.47 11.96
CA LEU A 134 0.45 -7.47 12.09
C LEU A 134 1.42 -7.62 10.92
N GLU A 135 1.52 -6.58 10.10
CA GLU A 135 2.39 -6.55 8.93
C GLU A 135 3.47 -5.49 9.10
N PHE A 136 4.68 -5.81 8.68
CA PHE A 136 5.78 -4.85 8.64
C PHE A 136 6.45 -4.85 7.28
N GLN A 137 6.70 -3.66 6.74
CA GLN A 137 7.34 -3.43 5.46
C GLN A 137 8.71 -2.77 5.65
N SER A 138 9.74 -3.34 5.01
CA SER A 138 11.10 -2.81 5.07
C SER A 138 11.88 -3.21 3.81
N PRO A 139 12.88 -2.41 3.41
CA PRO A 139 13.82 -2.81 2.37
C PRO A 139 14.77 -3.94 2.79
N ASN A 140 14.94 -4.17 4.09
CA ASN A 140 15.82 -5.23 4.59
C ASN A 140 15.01 -6.43 5.10
N PRO A 141 14.95 -7.55 4.33
CA PRO A 141 14.13 -8.70 4.69
C PRO A 141 14.57 -9.39 6.00
N LYS A 142 15.87 -9.33 6.35
CA LYS A 142 16.39 -9.96 7.57
C LYS A 142 15.93 -9.25 8.85
N LEU A 143 15.65 -7.96 8.79
CA LEU A 143 15.17 -7.20 9.93
C LEU A 143 13.68 -7.37 10.17
N ILE A 144 12.90 -7.71 9.14
CA ILE A 144 11.44 -7.76 9.23
C ILE A 144 11.00 -8.78 10.29
N SER A 145 11.52 -10.01 10.25
CA SER A 145 11.19 -11.05 11.20
C SER A 145 11.58 -10.67 12.62
N SER A 146 12.77 -10.07 12.81
CA SER A 146 13.23 -9.60 14.12
C SER A 146 12.38 -8.48 14.70
N VAL A 147 11.92 -7.54 13.86
CA VAL A 147 11.03 -6.45 14.27
C VAL A 147 9.68 -7.00 14.68
N LEU A 148 9.08 -7.87 13.87
CA LEU A 148 7.78 -8.49 14.18
C LEU A 148 7.85 -9.36 15.44
N ASP A 149 8.91 -10.14 15.62
CA ASP A 149 9.14 -10.94 16.82
C ASP A 149 9.27 -10.05 18.08
N SER A 150 10.00 -8.94 17.97
CA SER A 150 10.09 -7.96 19.05
C SER A 150 8.73 -7.30 19.35
N TYR A 151 7.93 -6.97 18.32
CA TYR A 151 6.56 -6.47 18.52
C TYR A 151 5.71 -7.48 19.30
N LEU A 152 5.71 -8.75 18.88
CA LEU A 152 4.93 -9.79 19.55
C LEU A 152 5.36 -9.99 21.01
N LYS A 153 6.67 -10.09 21.26
CA LYS A 153 7.21 -10.23 22.62
C LYS A 153 6.80 -9.07 23.53
N ASN A 154 6.91 -7.85 23.02
CA ASN A 154 6.53 -6.66 23.76
C ASN A 154 5.01 -6.56 23.95
N LEU A 155 4.22 -6.96 22.95
CA LEU A 155 2.77 -7.02 23.04
C LEU A 155 2.31 -8.00 24.13
N ILE A 156 2.86 -9.21 24.13
CA ILE A 156 2.57 -10.24 25.15
C ILE A 156 2.98 -9.75 26.54
N ARG A 157 4.19 -9.18 26.67
CA ARG A 157 4.69 -8.66 27.95
C ARG A 157 3.81 -7.55 28.49
N MET A 158 3.41 -6.62 27.64
CA MET A 158 2.57 -5.49 28.07
C MET A 158 1.14 -5.91 28.34
N ASN A 159 0.61 -6.89 27.61
CA ASN A 159 -0.70 -7.46 27.91
C ASN A 159 -0.74 -8.05 29.32
N SER A 160 0.32 -8.76 29.73
CA SER A 160 0.42 -9.32 31.09
C SER A 160 0.62 -8.26 32.18
N GLN A 161 1.22 -7.10 31.86
CA GLN A 161 1.46 -6.02 32.83
C GLN A 161 0.25 -5.12 33.05
N PHE A 162 -0.55 -4.88 32.02
CA PHE A 162 -1.63 -3.90 32.07
C PHE A 162 -3.01 -4.54 32.20
N GLU A 163 -3.08 -5.88 32.30
CA GLU A 163 -4.35 -6.62 32.37
C GLU A 163 -5.39 -6.06 31.37
N ILE A 164 -4.90 -5.82 30.10
CA ILE A 164 -5.69 -5.20 29.03
C ILE A 164 -7.00 -5.96 28.79
N SER A 165 -7.04 -7.21 29.16
CA SER A 165 -8.27 -7.98 29.22
C SER A 165 -8.55 -8.44 30.66
N SER A 166 -9.75 -8.19 31.14
CA SER A 166 -10.27 -8.61 32.44
C SER A 166 -10.25 -10.13 32.67
N GLN A 167 -9.93 -10.92 31.69
CA GLN A 167 -9.79 -12.37 31.69
C GLN A 167 -8.44 -12.79 31.17
N ARG A 168 -7.32 -12.46 31.77
CA ARG A 168 -5.95 -12.98 31.45
C ARG A 168 -5.85 -13.65 30.05
N GLN A 169 -6.34 -12.96 29.02
CA GLN A 169 -6.38 -13.52 27.66
C GLN A 169 -4.96 -13.59 27.13
N VAL A 170 -4.49 -14.82 26.96
CA VAL A 170 -3.17 -15.07 26.37
C VAL A 170 -3.25 -14.77 24.88
N ILE A 171 -2.43 -13.84 24.40
CA ILE A 171 -2.26 -13.62 22.97
C ILE A 171 -1.70 -14.92 22.38
N THR A 172 -2.46 -15.57 21.52
CA THR A 172 -2.03 -16.78 20.84
C THR A 172 -1.53 -16.43 19.46
N VAL A 173 -0.25 -16.64 19.25
CA VAL A 173 0.40 -16.44 17.93
C VAL A 173 0.17 -17.69 17.11
N LEU A 174 -0.41 -17.53 15.92
CA LEU A 174 -0.67 -18.63 14.99
C LEU A 174 0.51 -18.85 14.05
N ASP A 175 0.98 -17.74 13.45
CA ASP A 175 2.06 -17.78 12.50
C ASP A 175 3.27 -17.03 13.05
N GLN A 176 4.44 -17.63 12.96
CA GLN A 176 5.69 -16.96 13.27
C GLN A 176 6.15 -16.09 12.09
N PRO A 177 6.85 -14.96 12.36
CA PRO A 177 7.32 -14.09 11.30
C PRO A 177 8.40 -14.79 10.47
N GLU A 178 8.08 -15.08 9.21
CA GLU A 178 9.04 -15.65 8.27
C GLU A 178 9.83 -14.56 7.55
N ILE A 179 11.07 -14.89 7.14
CA ILE A 179 11.89 -14.00 6.31
C ILE A 179 11.31 -14.02 4.89
N PRO A 180 10.83 -12.87 4.36
CA PRO A 180 10.25 -12.82 3.04
C PRO A 180 11.28 -13.06 1.95
N LYS A 181 10.98 -13.97 1.01
CA LYS A 181 11.87 -14.35 -0.10
C LYS A 181 11.71 -13.43 -1.32
N LYS A 182 10.55 -12.79 -1.48
CA LYS A 182 10.24 -11.96 -2.65
C LYS A 182 9.81 -10.56 -2.24
N PRO A 183 10.27 -9.51 -2.93
CA PRO A 183 9.78 -8.16 -2.68
C PRO A 183 8.33 -8.00 -3.16
N ILE A 184 7.57 -7.17 -2.46
CA ILE A 184 6.21 -6.78 -2.84
C ILE A 184 6.18 -5.52 -3.71
N LYS A 185 7.24 -4.70 -3.63
CA LYS A 185 7.42 -3.49 -4.45
C LYS A 185 8.85 -3.47 -5.01
N PRO A 186 9.04 -2.85 -6.19
CA PRO A 186 8.03 -2.28 -7.08
C PRO A 186 7.15 -3.34 -7.75
N THR A 187 5.89 -3.00 -8.00
CA THR A 187 4.97 -3.85 -8.77
C THR A 187 5.27 -3.69 -10.26
N LYS A 188 6.29 -4.38 -10.76
CA LYS A 188 6.85 -4.19 -12.12
C LYS A 188 5.77 -4.18 -13.20
N ASN A 189 4.84 -5.14 -13.17
CA ASN A 189 3.78 -5.25 -14.16
C ASN A 189 2.81 -4.05 -14.12
N LYS A 190 2.42 -3.58 -12.92
CA LYS A 190 1.52 -2.42 -12.80
C LYS A 190 2.18 -1.15 -13.32
N ASN A 191 3.46 -0.94 -13.01
CA ASN A 191 4.20 0.23 -13.48
C ASN A 191 4.36 0.23 -15.01
N LEU A 192 4.58 -0.95 -15.63
CA LEU A 192 4.64 -1.06 -17.10
C LEU A 192 3.29 -0.73 -17.74
N VAL A 193 2.17 -1.20 -17.17
CA VAL A 193 0.84 -0.85 -17.66
C VAL A 193 0.57 0.65 -17.54
N ILE A 194 0.95 1.27 -16.42
CA ILE A 194 0.83 2.72 -16.23
C ILE A 194 1.68 3.47 -17.25
N GLY A 195 2.92 3.06 -17.48
CA GLY A 195 3.80 3.66 -18.47
C GLY A 195 3.27 3.54 -19.90
N PHE A 196 2.70 2.37 -20.25
CA PHE A 196 2.07 2.12 -21.55
C PHE A 196 0.86 3.02 -21.77
N VAL A 197 -0.09 3.02 -20.83
CA VAL A 197 -1.34 3.82 -20.94
C VAL A 197 -1.01 5.30 -20.91
N GLY A 198 -0.11 5.73 -20.02
CA GLY A 198 0.32 7.14 -19.95
C GLY A 198 1.01 7.61 -21.23
N GLY A 199 1.91 6.78 -21.78
CA GLY A 199 2.58 7.06 -23.05
C GLY A 199 1.61 7.14 -24.23
N LEU A 200 0.62 6.24 -24.28
CA LEU A 200 -0.43 6.23 -25.29
C LEU A 200 -1.27 7.52 -25.24
N MET A 201 -1.77 7.88 -24.05
CA MET A 201 -2.56 9.10 -23.87
C MET A 201 -1.77 10.34 -24.25
N LEU A 202 -0.52 10.42 -23.81
CA LEU A 202 0.37 11.52 -24.15
C LEU A 202 0.62 11.60 -25.66
N GLY A 203 0.81 10.46 -26.32
CA GLY A 203 0.98 10.36 -27.77
C GLY A 203 -0.24 10.86 -28.55
N ILE A 204 -1.45 10.51 -28.09
CA ILE A 204 -2.71 11.01 -28.68
C ILE A 204 -2.79 12.54 -28.56
N VAL A 205 -2.56 13.09 -27.38
CA VAL A 205 -2.59 14.55 -27.16
C VAL A 205 -1.58 15.26 -28.05
N VAL A 206 -0.35 14.76 -28.11
CA VAL A 206 0.71 15.33 -28.98
C VAL A 206 0.31 15.27 -30.46
N ALA A 207 -0.28 14.17 -30.92
CA ALA A 207 -0.75 14.03 -32.30
C ALA A 207 -1.80 15.08 -32.65
N PHE A 208 -2.75 15.37 -31.77
CA PHE A 208 -3.74 16.42 -31.95
C PHE A 208 -3.11 17.82 -31.98
N ILE A 209 -2.18 18.10 -31.06
CA ILE A 209 -1.46 19.37 -31.02
C ILE A 209 -0.70 19.60 -32.32
N ILE A 210 0.03 18.60 -32.81
CA ILE A 210 0.78 18.71 -34.08
C ILE A 210 -0.19 18.95 -35.25
N ASN A 211 -1.34 18.28 -35.28
CA ASN A 211 -2.35 18.45 -36.31
C ASN A 211 -2.91 19.88 -36.32
N LEU A 212 -3.21 20.46 -35.15
CA LEU A 212 -3.68 21.84 -35.02
C LEU A 212 -2.66 22.86 -35.58
N PHE A 213 -1.37 22.69 -35.28
CA PHE A 213 -0.34 23.56 -35.80
C PHE A 213 -0.08 23.34 -37.28
N SER A 214 -0.19 22.12 -37.79
CA SER A 214 -0.02 21.78 -39.19
C SER A 214 -1.16 22.37 -40.04
N SER A 215 -2.41 22.32 -39.52
CA SER A 215 -3.57 22.89 -40.24
C SER A 215 -3.48 24.40 -40.41
N ARG A 216 -2.92 25.14 -39.43
CA ARG A 216 -2.76 26.60 -39.51
C ARG A 216 -1.75 27.05 -40.57
N ARG A 217 -0.74 26.24 -40.90
CA ARG A 217 0.26 26.56 -41.93
C ARG A 217 -0.27 26.47 -43.36
N THR A 218 -1.37 25.80 -43.58
CA THR A 218 -1.94 25.59 -44.93
C THR A 218 -2.84 26.76 -45.35
N TYR A 219 -3.19 27.67 -44.45
CA TYR A 219 -4.04 28.83 -44.69
C TYR A 219 -3.28 30.18 -44.68
N SER A 220 -1.96 30.14 -44.60
CA SER A 220 -1.08 31.34 -44.73
C SER A 220 -0.27 31.30 -46.02
#